data_155c651c679c47603fa6de4996c7d77a
#
_entry.id   155c651c679c47603fa6de4996c7d77a
#
_cell.length_a   1.000
_cell.length_b   1.000
_cell.length_c   1.000
_cell.angle_alpha   90.00
_cell.angle_beta   90.00
_cell.angle_gamma   90.00
#
_symmetry.space_group_name_H-M   'P 1'
#
loop_
_entity.id
_entity.type
_entity.pdbx_description
1 polymer ?
#
loop_
_entity_poly.entity_id
_entity_poly.type
_entity_poly.pdbx_seq_one_letter_code
_entity_poly.pdbx_strand_id
1 'polypeptide(L)'
;HYNDSVYKRKPCGFVITTEKLSNLNTFLYEEQEYYLAIKHTKDEIYDSKFDLVEQKVLNRLQLIVNQIGEKYHPYKLPLNDEKVFNLFASGDLYNIFQFDSPTLKPLLAQFKPNSIYDLSVIFAMFRPRLKDYIPTIIHNKFNGNNNYFHSDTRVYDILNETYGLLIYQETFLHLLNKIAGISFAEAELWRRKIMRDKSNTEINAFIPIFNKGCKKNSTLNDIEMASLTNLIVNMINYTFPKTHSLSYSIIAYWCAYYKVHFRTHFDKAFSSNNI
;
A
#
# COMPACT_ATOMS: atom_id res chain seq x y z
N HIS A 1 37.39 -16.40 -7.15
CA HIS A 1 36.30 -17.34 -7.31
C HIS A 1 35.19 -16.95 -6.35
N TYR A 2 34.25 -16.11 -6.81
CA TYR A 2 33.01 -15.82 -6.09
C TYR A 2 32.03 -16.92 -6.41
N ASN A 3 31.44 -17.50 -5.40
CA ASN A 3 30.52 -18.63 -5.49
C ASN A 3 29.17 -18.11 -5.99
N ASP A 4 28.78 -18.41 -7.23
CA ASP A 4 27.57 -17.94 -7.93
C ASP A 4 26.25 -18.21 -7.20
N SER A 5 26.28 -19.03 -6.15
CA SER A 5 25.09 -19.38 -5.36
C SER A 5 24.62 -18.29 -4.37
N VAL A 6 25.38 -17.22 -4.17
CA VAL A 6 25.14 -16.22 -3.11
C VAL A 6 24.48 -14.92 -3.62
N TYR A 7 24.51 -14.67 -4.92
CA TYR A 7 24.02 -13.40 -5.48
C TYR A 7 22.84 -13.62 -6.42
N LYS A 8 21.64 -13.26 -5.95
CA LYS A 8 20.47 -13.16 -6.84
C LYS A 8 20.45 -11.77 -7.49
N ARG A 9 20.56 -11.72 -8.82
CA ARG A 9 20.30 -10.49 -9.58
C ARG A 9 18.88 -10.02 -9.32
N LYS A 10 18.74 -8.72 -9.05
CA LYS A 10 17.47 -8.02 -9.02
C LYS A 10 17.44 -7.05 -10.20
N PRO A 11 16.97 -7.49 -11.38
CA PRO A 11 17.15 -6.75 -12.64
C PRO A 11 16.40 -5.41 -12.69
N CYS A 12 15.54 -5.15 -11.71
CA CYS A 12 14.75 -3.93 -11.63
C CYS A 12 15.22 -2.94 -10.55
N GLY A 13 16.27 -3.27 -9.78
CA GLY A 13 16.78 -2.43 -8.71
C GLY A 13 17.91 -1.52 -9.18
N PHE A 14 17.86 -0.23 -8.81
CA PHE A 14 18.99 0.68 -8.94
C PHE A 14 19.19 1.46 -7.65
N VAL A 15 20.41 1.94 -7.47
CA VAL A 15 20.86 2.63 -6.28
C VAL A 15 21.35 4.03 -6.65
N ILE A 16 20.97 5.02 -5.87
CA ILE A 16 21.53 6.36 -5.91
C ILE A 16 22.47 6.50 -4.71
N THR A 17 23.68 6.97 -4.95
CA THR A 17 24.67 7.22 -3.91
C THR A 17 25.50 8.46 -4.27
N THR A 18 25.89 9.22 -3.24
CA THR A 18 26.85 10.32 -3.35
C THR A 18 28.31 9.83 -3.35
N GLU A 19 28.53 8.58 -2.90
CA GLU A 19 29.84 7.95 -2.91
C GLU A 19 30.30 7.59 -4.33
N LYS A 20 31.60 7.75 -4.60
CA LYS A 20 32.19 7.26 -5.85
C LYS A 20 32.07 5.75 -5.91
N LEU A 21 31.65 5.22 -7.05
CA LEU A 21 31.51 3.78 -7.28
C LEU A 21 32.77 2.99 -6.91
N SER A 22 33.97 3.56 -7.15
CA SER A 22 35.25 2.95 -6.77
C SER A 22 35.46 2.76 -5.26
N ASN A 23 34.71 3.46 -4.43
CA ASN A 23 34.80 3.36 -2.96
C ASN A 23 33.86 2.28 -2.41
N LEU A 24 32.95 1.77 -3.22
CA LEU A 24 32.04 0.70 -2.87
C LEU A 24 32.74 -0.63 -3.17
N ASN A 25 33.18 -1.36 -2.16
CA ASN A 25 33.99 -2.59 -2.27
C ASN A 25 33.27 -3.82 -2.84
N THR A 26 32.14 -3.63 -3.53
CA THR A 26 31.30 -4.76 -3.94
C THR A 26 30.65 -4.53 -5.31
N PHE A 27 31.46 -4.61 -6.38
CA PHE A 27 30.94 -4.62 -7.75
C PHE A 27 31.18 -5.95 -8.43
N LEU A 28 30.16 -6.40 -9.16
CA LEU A 28 30.32 -7.35 -10.26
C LEU A 28 30.18 -6.57 -11.56
N TYR A 29 31.16 -6.74 -12.46
CA TYR A 29 31.11 -6.21 -13.81
C TYR A 29 30.79 -7.34 -14.77
N GLU A 30 29.65 -7.28 -15.42
CA GLU A 30 29.23 -8.26 -16.45
C GLU A 30 28.54 -7.51 -17.59
N GLU A 31 28.79 -7.93 -18.82
CA GLU A 31 28.11 -7.43 -20.03
C GLU A 31 28.10 -5.91 -20.18
N GLN A 32 29.20 -5.24 -19.81
CA GLN A 32 29.37 -3.77 -19.84
C GLN A 32 28.52 -2.99 -18.80
N GLU A 33 27.91 -3.64 -17.84
CA GLU A 33 27.18 -3.00 -16.75
C GLU A 33 27.79 -3.31 -15.38
N TYR A 34 27.66 -2.35 -14.46
CA TYR A 34 28.09 -2.52 -13.08
C TYR A 34 26.90 -2.95 -12.22
N TYR A 35 27.06 -4.05 -11.50
CA TYR A 35 26.09 -4.55 -10.55
C TYR A 35 26.61 -4.42 -9.13
N LEU A 36 25.78 -3.90 -8.24
CA LEU A 36 26.11 -3.85 -6.82
C LEU A 36 25.86 -5.23 -6.19
N ALA A 37 26.92 -5.92 -5.76
CA ALA A 37 26.82 -7.15 -5.02
C ALA A 37 26.53 -6.85 -3.54
N ILE A 38 25.25 -6.74 -3.17
CA ILE A 38 24.85 -6.54 -1.78
C ILE A 38 24.76 -7.92 -1.12
N LYS A 39 25.78 -8.26 -0.36
CA LYS A 39 25.66 -9.32 0.63
C LYS A 39 24.73 -8.80 1.72
N HIS A 40 23.73 -9.56 2.12
CA HIS A 40 22.65 -9.25 3.09
C HIS A 40 23.04 -8.50 4.40
N THR A 41 23.97 -7.58 4.34
CA THR A 41 24.48 -6.83 5.46
C THR A 41 24.21 -5.36 5.23
N LYS A 42 23.24 -4.90 5.99
CA LYS A 42 23.02 -3.52 6.42
C LYS A 42 23.19 -2.41 5.36
N ASP A 43 22.11 -1.79 5.12
CA ASP A 43 21.69 -0.59 4.39
C ASP A 43 22.60 0.68 4.53
N GLU A 44 23.88 0.56 4.74
CA GLU A 44 24.76 1.69 5.06
C GLU A 44 25.58 2.20 3.87
N ILE A 45 25.44 1.58 2.69
CA ILE A 45 26.36 1.86 1.56
C ILE A 45 25.72 2.77 0.48
N TYR A 46 24.43 3.05 0.56
CA TYR A 46 23.73 3.87 -0.45
C TYR A 46 22.68 4.78 0.16
N ASP A 47 22.54 5.97 -0.41
CA ASP A 47 21.59 7.00 0.05
C ASP A 47 20.15 6.60 -0.23
N SER A 48 19.90 5.95 -1.38
CA SER A 48 18.57 5.51 -1.78
C SER A 48 18.60 4.32 -2.75
N LYS A 49 17.75 3.35 -2.52
CA LYS A 49 17.52 2.21 -3.41
C LYS A 49 16.11 2.28 -3.99
N PHE A 50 16.02 2.09 -5.29
CA PHE A 50 14.76 2.06 -6.03
C PHE A 50 14.62 0.73 -6.77
N ASP A 51 13.44 0.15 -6.72
CA ASP A 51 13.06 -0.99 -7.56
C ASP A 51 12.07 -0.49 -8.63
N LEU A 52 12.47 -0.55 -9.90
CA LEU A 52 11.57 -0.32 -11.04
C LEU A 52 10.96 -1.65 -11.44
N VAL A 53 9.68 -1.81 -11.15
CA VAL A 53 8.96 -3.03 -11.50
C VAL A 53 8.16 -2.77 -12.78
N GLU A 54 8.48 -3.51 -13.85
CA GLU A 54 7.72 -3.44 -15.08
C GLU A 54 6.26 -3.84 -14.84
N GLN A 55 5.34 -3.03 -15.34
CA GLN A 55 3.91 -3.30 -15.33
C GLN A 55 3.40 -3.35 -16.78
N LYS A 56 3.22 -4.55 -17.30
CA LYS A 56 2.73 -4.77 -18.70
C LYS A 56 1.43 -4.04 -19.01
N VAL A 57 0.60 -3.79 -18.00
CA VAL A 57 -0.62 -3.02 -18.16
C VAL A 57 -0.35 -1.60 -18.66
N LEU A 58 0.76 -0.96 -18.26
CA LEU A 58 1.12 0.39 -18.70
C LEU A 58 1.38 0.44 -20.21
N ASN A 59 2.00 -0.61 -20.77
CA ASN A 59 2.19 -0.72 -22.21
C ASN A 59 0.85 -0.79 -22.95
N ARG A 60 -0.13 -1.51 -22.41
CA ARG A 60 -1.50 -1.56 -22.97
C ARG A 60 -2.19 -0.21 -22.91
N LEU A 61 -2.06 0.52 -21.79
CA LEU A 61 -2.61 1.87 -21.69
C LEU A 61 -1.96 2.82 -22.69
N GLN A 62 -0.64 2.72 -22.91
CA GLN A 62 0.06 3.50 -23.93
C GLN A 62 -0.45 3.21 -25.35
N LEU A 63 -0.75 1.96 -25.68
CA LEU A 63 -1.37 1.61 -26.97
C LEU A 63 -2.73 2.29 -27.17
N ILE A 64 -3.52 2.42 -26.11
CA ILE A 64 -4.80 3.14 -26.16
C ILE A 64 -4.52 4.62 -26.43
N VAL A 65 -3.63 5.25 -25.67
CA VAL A 65 -3.26 6.67 -25.83
C VAL A 65 -2.80 6.97 -27.26
N ASN A 66 -1.98 6.12 -27.84
CA ASN A 66 -1.48 6.28 -29.22
C ASN A 66 -2.61 6.31 -30.25
N GLN A 67 -3.77 5.70 -29.96
CA GLN A 67 -4.93 5.67 -30.86
C GLN A 67 -5.92 6.83 -30.60
N ILE A 68 -6.10 7.25 -29.34
CA ILE A 68 -7.09 8.25 -28.95
C ILE A 68 -6.50 9.67 -28.78
N GLY A 69 -5.17 9.78 -28.70
CA GLY A 69 -4.41 11.03 -28.63
C GLY A 69 -3.95 11.42 -27.23
N GLU A 70 -2.86 12.17 -27.18
CA GLU A 70 -2.13 12.60 -25.98
C GLU A 70 -2.94 13.42 -24.97
N LYS A 71 -4.05 14.03 -25.36
CA LYS A 71 -4.95 14.72 -24.42
C LYS A 71 -5.57 13.78 -23.39
N TYR A 72 -5.61 12.49 -23.69
CA TYR A 72 -6.12 11.44 -22.81
C TYR A 72 -5.01 10.61 -22.15
N HIS A 73 -3.80 11.14 -22.11
CA HIS A 73 -2.70 10.49 -21.36
C HIS A 73 -3.08 10.29 -19.87
N PRO A 74 -2.74 9.15 -19.23
CA PRO A 74 -3.15 8.85 -17.87
C PRO A 74 -2.97 9.99 -16.86
N TYR A 75 -1.84 10.71 -16.91
CA TYR A 75 -1.57 11.84 -16.01
C TYR A 75 -2.45 13.08 -16.22
N LYS A 76 -3.23 13.12 -17.30
CA LYS A 76 -4.15 14.22 -17.62
C LYS A 76 -5.60 13.88 -17.30
N LEU A 77 -5.87 12.62 -16.92
CA LEU A 77 -7.22 12.15 -16.62
C LEU A 77 -7.70 12.66 -15.26
N PRO A 78 -8.98 13.06 -15.15
CA PRO A 78 -9.56 13.37 -13.84
C PRO A 78 -9.63 12.09 -13.00
N LEU A 79 -9.34 12.19 -11.71
CA LEU A 79 -9.37 11.05 -10.77
C LEU A 79 -10.68 10.99 -9.95
N ASN A 80 -11.74 11.66 -10.40
CA ASN A 80 -13.01 11.79 -9.69
C ASN A 80 -14.24 11.53 -10.59
N ASP A 81 -14.06 10.78 -11.67
CA ASP A 81 -15.16 10.45 -12.59
C ASP A 81 -16.09 9.40 -11.98
N GLU A 82 -17.34 9.79 -11.74
CA GLU A 82 -18.36 8.95 -11.13
C GLU A 82 -18.67 7.69 -11.97
N LYS A 83 -18.64 7.78 -13.32
CA LYS A 83 -18.89 6.62 -14.19
C LYS A 83 -17.82 5.56 -13.99
N VAL A 84 -16.58 5.97 -13.74
CA VAL A 84 -15.47 5.06 -13.48
C VAL A 84 -15.66 4.35 -12.14
N PHE A 85 -16.07 5.05 -11.09
CA PHE A 85 -16.35 4.41 -9.80
C PHE A 85 -17.58 3.48 -9.88
N ASN A 86 -18.59 3.86 -10.65
CA ASN A 86 -19.75 3.01 -10.91
C ASN A 86 -19.38 1.71 -11.62
N LEU A 87 -18.35 1.69 -12.49
CA LEU A 87 -17.83 0.46 -13.08
C LEU A 87 -17.30 -0.49 -11.99
N PHE A 88 -16.56 0.01 -11.01
CA PHE A 88 -16.09 -0.83 -9.89
C PHE A 88 -17.25 -1.40 -9.09
N ALA A 89 -18.26 -0.59 -8.79
CA ALA A 89 -19.45 -1.03 -8.05
C ALA A 89 -20.30 -2.03 -8.84
N SER A 90 -20.35 -1.96 -10.17
CA SER A 90 -21.09 -2.89 -11.04
C SER A 90 -20.46 -4.28 -11.14
N GLY A 91 -19.15 -4.38 -10.83
CA GLY A 91 -18.40 -5.62 -10.93
C GLY A 91 -17.99 -6.03 -12.35
N ASP A 92 -18.06 -5.13 -13.36
CA ASP A 92 -17.43 -5.33 -14.66
C ASP A 92 -15.92 -5.09 -14.60
N LEU A 93 -15.22 -5.99 -13.89
CA LEU A 93 -13.81 -5.83 -13.52
C LEU A 93 -12.85 -6.54 -14.47
N TYR A 94 -13.33 -7.21 -15.51
CA TYR A 94 -12.50 -7.92 -16.47
C TYR A 94 -11.45 -7.00 -17.09
N ASN A 95 -10.18 -7.42 -17.04
CA ASN A 95 -9.01 -6.66 -17.45
C ASN A 95 -8.72 -5.38 -16.64
N ILE A 96 -9.36 -5.16 -15.50
CA ILE A 96 -9.00 -4.06 -14.59
C ILE A 96 -7.82 -4.50 -13.73
N PHE A 97 -6.70 -3.82 -13.89
CA PHE A 97 -5.46 -4.13 -13.18
C PHE A 97 -5.69 -4.38 -11.69
N GLN A 98 -5.25 -5.53 -11.18
CA GLN A 98 -5.36 -5.98 -9.79
C GLN A 98 -6.79 -6.13 -9.23
N PHE A 99 -7.81 -5.69 -9.95
CA PHE A 99 -9.22 -5.80 -9.53
C PHE A 99 -10.00 -6.86 -10.31
N ASP A 100 -9.40 -7.49 -11.31
CA ASP A 100 -10.00 -8.57 -12.10
C ASP A 100 -10.03 -9.87 -11.27
N SER A 101 -10.93 -9.91 -10.29
CA SER A 101 -11.13 -11.06 -9.42
C SER A 101 -12.61 -11.25 -9.09
N PRO A 102 -13.17 -12.46 -9.33
CA PRO A 102 -14.55 -12.75 -8.99
C PRO A 102 -14.88 -12.52 -7.52
N THR A 103 -13.91 -12.70 -6.63
CA THR A 103 -14.10 -12.55 -5.18
C THR A 103 -14.15 -11.09 -4.72
N LEU A 104 -13.67 -10.15 -5.55
CA LEU A 104 -13.76 -8.70 -5.29
C LEU A 104 -15.14 -8.13 -5.63
N LYS A 105 -15.87 -8.72 -6.58
CA LYS A 105 -17.16 -8.20 -7.04
C LYS A 105 -18.17 -7.95 -5.91
N PRO A 106 -18.45 -8.92 -5.02
CA PRO A 106 -19.40 -8.70 -3.94
C PRO A 106 -18.97 -7.61 -2.97
N LEU A 107 -17.66 -7.51 -2.70
CA LEU A 107 -17.11 -6.47 -1.84
C LEU A 107 -17.30 -5.08 -2.45
N LEU A 108 -16.92 -4.91 -3.72
CA LEU A 108 -17.03 -3.62 -4.41
C LEU A 108 -18.49 -3.18 -4.58
N ALA A 109 -19.41 -4.12 -4.85
CA ALA A 109 -20.84 -3.83 -4.94
C ALA A 109 -21.44 -3.32 -3.61
N GLN A 110 -20.96 -3.84 -2.48
CA GLN A 110 -21.40 -3.42 -1.15
C GLN A 110 -20.69 -2.14 -0.70
N PHE A 111 -19.38 -2.06 -0.90
CA PHE A 111 -18.56 -0.94 -0.46
C PHE A 111 -18.80 0.34 -1.29
N LYS A 112 -19.14 0.22 -2.58
CA LYS A 112 -19.43 1.32 -3.52
C LYS A 112 -18.34 2.39 -3.48
N PRO A 113 -17.13 2.10 -3.97
CA PRO A 113 -16.03 3.07 -3.95
C PRO A 113 -16.40 4.32 -4.73
N ASN A 114 -16.03 5.50 -4.22
CA ASN A 114 -16.28 6.79 -4.85
C ASN A 114 -15.03 7.67 -4.90
N SER A 115 -13.88 7.14 -4.54
CA SER A 115 -12.58 7.81 -4.56
C SER A 115 -11.43 6.82 -4.80
N ILE A 116 -10.26 7.36 -5.20
CA ILE A 116 -9.03 6.57 -5.29
C ILE A 116 -8.63 6.01 -3.92
N TYR A 117 -8.89 6.76 -2.85
CA TYR A 117 -8.62 6.29 -1.47
C TYR A 117 -9.47 5.06 -1.14
N ASP A 118 -10.71 5.02 -1.56
CA ASP A 118 -11.58 3.86 -1.42
C ASP A 118 -11.03 2.62 -2.13
N LEU A 119 -10.59 2.79 -3.37
CA LEU A 119 -9.96 1.71 -4.12
C LEU A 119 -8.69 1.23 -3.42
N SER A 120 -7.89 2.16 -2.88
CA SER A 120 -6.68 1.85 -2.13
C SER A 120 -6.99 1.05 -0.85
N VAL A 121 -8.01 1.44 -0.11
CA VAL A 121 -8.45 0.71 1.09
C VAL A 121 -8.89 -0.72 0.73
N ILE A 122 -9.71 -0.87 -0.30
CA ILE A 122 -10.16 -2.19 -0.77
C ILE A 122 -8.96 -3.04 -1.21
N PHE A 123 -8.04 -2.49 -2.01
CA PHE A 123 -6.86 -3.18 -2.46
C PHE A 123 -5.99 -3.65 -1.30
N ALA A 124 -5.77 -2.80 -0.30
CA ALA A 124 -5.00 -3.14 0.90
C ALA A 124 -5.69 -4.19 1.78
N MET A 125 -7.02 -4.19 1.81
CA MET A 125 -7.82 -5.13 2.60
C MET A 125 -8.05 -6.48 1.90
N PHE A 126 -7.88 -6.58 0.59
CA PHE A 126 -8.18 -7.79 -0.15
C PHE A 126 -7.18 -8.92 0.16
N ARG A 127 -7.29 -9.45 1.37
CA ARG A 127 -6.48 -10.55 1.90
C ARG A 127 -7.32 -11.49 2.75
N PRO A 128 -7.03 -12.80 2.74
CA PRO A 128 -7.86 -13.80 3.44
C PRO A 128 -8.14 -13.48 4.90
N ARG A 129 -7.14 -12.98 5.63
CA ARG A 129 -7.23 -12.71 7.06
C ARG A 129 -7.92 -11.39 7.44
N LEU A 130 -8.18 -10.52 6.48
CA LEU A 130 -8.91 -9.25 6.71
C LEU A 130 -10.38 -9.35 6.35
N LYS A 131 -10.86 -10.50 5.87
CA LYS A 131 -12.27 -10.70 5.48
C LYS A 131 -13.26 -10.43 6.62
N ASP A 132 -12.89 -10.76 7.85
CA ASP A 132 -13.73 -10.57 9.03
C ASP A 132 -13.97 -9.09 9.36
N TYR A 133 -13.13 -8.19 8.87
CA TYR A 133 -13.26 -6.73 9.03
C TYR A 133 -14.08 -6.06 7.92
N ILE A 134 -14.46 -6.79 6.86
CA ILE A 134 -15.24 -6.24 5.75
C ILE A 134 -16.59 -5.68 6.21
N PRO A 135 -17.40 -6.38 7.05
CA PRO A 135 -18.64 -5.80 7.54
C PRO A 135 -18.44 -4.50 8.31
N THR A 136 -17.40 -4.45 9.15
CA THR A 136 -17.07 -3.26 9.95
C THR A 136 -16.73 -2.07 9.07
N ILE A 137 -15.88 -2.25 8.06
CA ILE A 137 -15.47 -1.13 7.19
C ILE A 137 -16.63 -0.62 6.33
N ILE A 138 -17.50 -1.53 5.84
CA ILE A 138 -18.70 -1.14 5.09
C ILE A 138 -19.65 -0.36 6.01
N HIS A 139 -19.89 -0.85 7.23
CA HIS A 139 -20.71 -0.15 8.21
C HIS A 139 -20.17 1.26 8.47
N ASN A 140 -18.88 1.37 8.78
CA ASN A 140 -18.24 2.65 9.12
C ASN A 140 -18.24 3.64 7.95
N LYS A 141 -18.13 3.15 6.72
CA LYS A 141 -18.21 4.00 5.54
C LYS A 141 -19.57 4.69 5.39
N PHE A 142 -20.65 3.98 5.62
CA PHE A 142 -22.01 4.50 5.37
C PHE A 142 -22.69 5.12 6.59
N ASN A 143 -22.31 4.70 7.79
CA ASN A 143 -22.93 5.15 9.02
C ASN A 143 -22.03 6.05 9.87
N GLY A 144 -20.83 6.35 9.36
CA GLY A 144 -19.79 7.01 10.11
C GLY A 144 -19.06 6.05 11.03
N ASN A 145 -17.79 6.35 11.27
CA ASN A 145 -16.99 5.66 12.26
C ASN A 145 -17.48 6.10 13.65
N ASN A 146 -18.44 5.38 14.21
CA ASN A 146 -19.01 5.66 15.54
C ASN A 146 -18.01 5.26 16.64
N ASN A 147 -16.95 5.87 16.60
CA ASN A 147 -15.98 6.36 17.58
C ASN A 147 -15.82 5.64 18.89
N TYR A 148 -14.83 4.83 18.91
CA TYR A 148 -14.27 4.28 20.14
C TYR A 148 -13.33 5.27 20.88
N PHE A 149 -13.04 6.47 20.30
CA PHE A 149 -11.97 7.38 20.77
C PHE A 149 -12.45 8.81 20.89
N HIS A 150 -13.39 9.04 21.83
CA HIS A 150 -13.95 10.38 22.07
C HIS A 150 -13.00 11.30 22.85
N SER A 151 -12.15 10.72 23.69
CA SER A 151 -11.27 11.48 24.58
C SER A 151 -10.05 12.08 23.85
N ASP A 152 -9.65 11.50 22.70
CA ASP A 152 -8.55 12.03 21.87
C ASP A 152 -8.89 11.97 20.38
N THR A 153 -9.32 13.09 19.84
CA THR A 153 -9.77 13.21 18.44
C THR A 153 -8.67 12.90 17.42
N ARG A 154 -7.39 12.99 17.81
CA ARG A 154 -6.26 12.67 16.91
C ARG A 154 -6.28 11.23 16.45
N VAL A 155 -6.77 10.30 17.29
CA VAL A 155 -6.92 8.89 16.91
C VAL A 155 -7.97 8.75 15.80
N TYR A 156 -9.08 9.47 15.93
CA TYR A 156 -10.11 9.52 14.89
C TYR A 156 -9.54 10.07 13.58
N ASP A 157 -8.85 11.20 13.63
CA ASP A 157 -8.27 11.84 12.43
C ASP A 157 -7.30 10.91 11.70
N ILE A 158 -6.49 10.14 12.45
CA ILE A 158 -5.53 9.18 11.88
C ILE A 158 -6.23 7.97 11.25
N LEU A 159 -7.28 7.45 11.87
CA LEU A 159 -7.98 6.23 11.42
C LEU A 159 -9.10 6.50 10.41
N ASN A 160 -9.55 7.76 10.29
CA ASN A 160 -10.71 8.11 9.49
C ASN A 160 -10.53 7.78 7.99
N GLU A 161 -9.33 7.93 7.45
CA GLU A 161 -9.03 7.59 6.04
C GLU A 161 -9.21 6.10 5.72
N THR A 162 -9.22 5.25 6.74
CA THR A 162 -9.39 3.79 6.65
C THR A 162 -10.62 3.30 7.40
N TYR A 163 -11.60 4.20 7.59
CA TYR A 163 -12.87 3.88 8.23
C TYR A 163 -12.73 3.23 9.62
N GLY A 164 -11.75 3.71 10.40
CA GLY A 164 -11.52 3.25 11.77
C GLY A 164 -10.65 2.01 11.92
N LEU A 165 -10.08 1.47 10.85
CA LEU A 165 -9.24 0.28 10.89
C LEU A 165 -7.74 0.61 10.69
N LEU A 166 -6.87 -0.22 11.23
CA LEU A 166 -5.42 -0.12 11.02
C LEU A 166 -5.00 -0.87 9.76
N ILE A 167 -5.19 -0.26 8.58
CA ILE A 167 -4.94 -0.90 7.29
C ILE A 167 -3.55 -0.60 6.74
N TYR A 168 -3.04 0.63 6.94
CA TYR A 168 -1.76 1.04 6.39
C TYR A 168 -0.63 1.00 7.43
N GLN A 169 0.59 0.69 6.96
CA GLN A 169 1.80 0.74 7.77
C GLN A 169 2.07 2.16 8.27
N GLU A 170 1.84 3.15 7.42
CA GLU A 170 1.99 4.56 7.74
C GLU A 170 1.02 5.01 8.83
N THR A 171 -0.20 4.48 8.85
CA THR A 171 -1.19 4.75 9.91
C THR A 171 -0.67 4.28 11.28
N PHE A 172 -0.02 3.11 11.34
CA PHE A 172 0.63 2.64 12.57
C PHE A 172 1.73 3.61 13.03
N LEU A 173 2.59 4.07 12.11
CA LEU A 173 3.64 5.02 12.47
C LEU A 173 3.07 6.33 13.01
N HIS A 174 1.99 6.83 12.41
CA HIS A 174 1.31 8.03 12.87
C HIS A 174 0.66 7.86 14.25
N LEU A 175 0.03 6.72 14.53
CA LEU A 175 -0.52 6.42 15.86
C LEU A 175 0.59 6.44 16.92
N LEU A 176 1.72 5.78 16.67
CA LEU A 176 2.83 5.76 17.59
C LEU A 176 3.40 7.15 17.83
N ASN A 177 3.58 7.92 16.77
CA ASN A 177 4.15 9.25 16.87
C ASN A 177 3.21 10.26 17.56
N LYS A 178 1.96 10.35 17.09
CA LYS A 178 1.02 11.40 17.54
C LYS A 178 0.36 11.06 18.87
N ILE A 179 0.15 9.78 19.17
CA ILE A 179 -0.61 9.34 20.35
C ILE A 179 0.34 8.87 21.47
N ALA A 180 1.35 8.07 21.14
CA ALA A 180 2.29 7.56 22.14
C ALA A 180 3.56 8.40 22.29
N GLY A 181 3.82 9.39 21.42
CA GLY A 181 5.01 10.23 21.46
C GLY A 181 6.30 9.50 21.07
N ILE A 182 6.20 8.38 20.36
CA ILE A 182 7.34 7.61 19.85
C ILE A 182 7.83 8.24 18.55
N SER A 183 9.13 8.40 18.38
CA SER A 183 9.68 8.95 17.12
C SER A 183 9.36 8.08 15.90
N PHE A 184 9.27 8.66 14.70
CA PHE A 184 9.03 7.89 13.48
C PHE A 184 10.09 6.80 13.22
N ALA A 185 11.36 7.09 13.53
CA ALA A 185 12.44 6.12 13.40
C ALA A 185 12.25 4.92 14.32
N GLU A 186 11.91 5.17 15.60
CA GLU A 186 11.63 4.12 16.57
C GLU A 186 10.35 3.35 16.23
N ALA A 187 9.29 4.05 15.79
CA ALA A 187 8.05 3.43 15.33
C ALA A 187 8.29 2.47 14.16
N GLU A 188 9.13 2.84 13.19
CA GLU A 188 9.51 1.98 12.07
C GLU A 188 10.33 0.75 12.54
N LEU A 189 11.22 0.91 13.50
CA LEU A 189 11.93 -0.23 14.10
C LEU A 189 10.97 -1.20 14.76
N TRP A 190 9.99 -0.72 15.55
CA TRP A 190 8.97 -1.56 16.16
C TRP A 190 8.10 -2.26 15.11
N ARG A 191 7.65 -1.54 14.08
CA ARG A 191 6.90 -2.13 12.98
C ARG A 191 7.65 -3.31 12.35
N ARG A 192 8.94 -3.13 12.02
CA ARG A 192 9.77 -4.18 11.42
C ARG A 192 9.97 -5.37 12.33
N LYS A 193 10.19 -5.15 13.63
CA LYS A 193 10.35 -6.21 14.62
C LYS A 193 9.07 -7.04 14.74
N ILE A 194 7.93 -6.39 14.98
CA ILE A 194 6.64 -7.03 15.15
C ILE A 194 6.25 -7.83 13.89
N MET A 195 6.39 -7.26 12.70
CA MET A 195 6.02 -7.96 11.47
C MET A 195 6.93 -9.13 11.09
N ARG A 196 8.14 -9.21 11.63
CA ARG A 196 9.04 -10.35 11.45
C ARG A 196 8.85 -11.44 12.51
N ASP A 197 8.27 -11.08 13.63
CA ASP A 197 8.05 -11.98 14.76
C ASP A 197 6.81 -12.86 14.55
N LYS A 198 7.01 -14.17 14.60
CA LYS A 198 5.93 -15.17 14.53
C LYS A 198 5.47 -15.65 15.91
N SER A 199 6.18 -15.27 16.96
CA SER A 199 5.99 -15.76 18.32
C SER A 199 5.19 -14.83 19.22
N ASN A 200 4.83 -13.65 18.73
CA ASN A 200 4.21 -12.56 19.48
C ASN A 200 5.09 -11.98 20.63
N THR A 201 6.36 -12.32 20.67
CA THR A 201 7.28 -11.80 21.69
C THR A 201 7.49 -10.29 21.56
N GLU A 202 7.72 -9.82 20.34
CA GLU A 202 7.96 -8.41 20.06
C GLU A 202 6.71 -7.55 20.31
N ILE A 203 5.52 -8.02 19.94
CA ILE A 203 4.28 -7.29 20.20
C ILE A 203 3.99 -7.21 21.70
N ASN A 204 4.25 -8.28 22.45
CA ASN A 204 4.10 -8.28 23.90
C ASN A 204 5.09 -7.35 24.60
N ALA A 205 6.33 -7.23 24.09
CA ALA A 205 7.32 -6.27 24.60
C ALA A 205 6.94 -4.82 24.24
N PHE A 206 6.30 -4.60 23.09
CA PHE A 206 5.89 -3.29 22.60
C PHE A 206 4.70 -2.70 23.39
N ILE A 207 3.69 -3.50 23.75
CA ILE A 207 2.45 -3.03 24.39
C ILE A 207 2.71 -2.15 25.63
N PRO A 208 3.56 -2.52 26.60
CA PRO A 208 3.83 -1.68 27.76
C PRO A 208 4.45 -0.32 27.41
N ILE A 209 5.32 -0.29 26.39
CA ILE A 209 5.97 0.94 25.88
C ILE A 209 4.93 1.86 25.27
N PHE A 210 4.07 1.31 24.41
CA PHE A 210 2.98 2.04 23.75
C PHE A 210 2.01 2.62 24.80
N ASN A 211 1.53 1.81 25.74
CA ASN A 211 0.60 2.24 26.77
C ASN A 211 1.19 3.33 27.68
N LYS A 212 2.48 3.19 28.06
CA LYS A 212 3.18 4.24 28.81
C LYS A 212 3.27 5.55 28.01
N GLY A 213 3.55 5.45 26.71
CA GLY A 213 3.57 6.59 25.82
C GLY A 213 2.20 7.27 25.72
N CYS A 214 1.13 6.52 25.53
CA CYS A 214 -0.25 7.03 25.48
C CYS A 214 -0.63 7.75 26.78
N LYS A 215 -0.37 7.16 27.94
CA LYS A 215 -0.65 7.80 29.25
C LYS A 215 0.05 9.14 29.41
N LYS A 216 1.20 9.34 28.79
CA LYS A 216 1.97 10.58 28.87
C LYS A 216 1.53 11.62 27.82
N ASN A 217 1.15 11.19 26.62
CA ASN A 217 1.05 12.07 25.47
C ASN A 217 -0.38 12.16 24.88
N SER A 218 -1.35 11.41 25.41
CA SER A 218 -2.73 11.43 24.94
C SER A 218 -3.72 11.67 26.08
N THR A 219 -4.96 11.97 25.69
CA THR A 219 -6.10 12.13 26.60
C THR A 219 -7.00 10.89 26.64
N LEU A 220 -6.54 9.78 26.07
CA LEU A 220 -7.28 8.51 26.06
C LEU A 220 -7.51 8.01 27.49
N ASN A 221 -8.75 7.62 27.79
CA ASN A 221 -9.05 6.86 28.98
C ASN A 221 -8.57 5.39 28.87
N ASP A 222 -8.60 4.66 29.97
CA ASP A 222 -8.07 3.26 29.99
C ASP A 222 -8.84 2.31 29.05
N ILE A 223 -10.14 2.52 28.85
CA ILE A 223 -10.97 1.71 27.93
C ILE A 223 -10.57 1.99 26.47
N GLU A 224 -10.45 3.25 26.10
CA GLU A 224 -10.04 3.67 24.76
C GLU A 224 -8.61 3.22 24.45
N MET A 225 -7.71 3.35 25.41
CA MET A 225 -6.32 2.90 25.26
C MET A 225 -6.25 1.37 25.06
N ALA A 226 -7.05 0.60 25.83
CA ALA A 226 -7.13 -0.85 25.66
C ALA A 226 -7.72 -1.20 24.26
N SER A 227 -8.74 -0.48 23.81
CA SER A 227 -9.34 -0.67 22.47
C SER A 227 -8.34 -0.39 21.38
N LEU A 228 -7.57 0.71 21.46
CA LEU A 228 -6.52 1.05 20.49
C LEU A 228 -5.39 0.02 20.48
N THR A 229 -4.97 -0.45 21.67
CA THR A 229 -3.97 -1.51 21.81
C THR A 229 -4.45 -2.80 21.13
N ASN A 230 -5.70 -3.21 21.36
CA ASN A 230 -6.29 -4.38 20.73
C ASN A 230 -6.37 -4.24 19.20
N LEU A 231 -6.72 -3.06 18.69
CA LEU A 231 -6.72 -2.79 17.24
C LEU A 231 -5.32 -2.99 16.65
N ILE A 232 -4.29 -2.47 17.32
CA ILE A 232 -2.89 -2.63 16.89
C ILE A 232 -2.50 -4.10 16.90
N VAL A 233 -2.73 -4.83 18.01
CA VAL A 233 -2.37 -6.25 18.15
C VAL A 233 -3.01 -7.10 17.06
N ASN A 234 -4.28 -6.86 16.78
CA ASN A 234 -5.03 -7.65 15.81
C ASN A 234 -4.67 -7.35 14.35
N MET A 235 -4.24 -6.13 14.03
CA MET A 235 -4.12 -5.70 12.63
C MET A 235 -2.69 -5.41 12.16
N ILE A 236 -1.74 -5.14 13.05
CA ILE A 236 -0.39 -4.71 12.65
C ILE A 236 0.29 -5.65 11.65
N ASN A 237 0.16 -6.96 11.85
CA ASN A 237 0.75 -7.99 10.98
C ASN A 237 0.12 -8.04 9.58
N TYR A 238 -0.99 -7.35 9.37
CA TYR A 238 -1.73 -7.32 8.11
C TYR A 238 -1.72 -5.94 7.45
N THR A 239 -1.00 -4.98 8.01
CA THR A 239 -0.87 -3.65 7.43
C THR A 239 -0.13 -3.68 6.08
N PHE A 240 -0.49 -2.75 5.21
CA PHE A 240 0.04 -2.64 3.85
C PHE A 240 0.66 -1.26 3.60
N PRO A 241 1.71 -1.13 2.75
CA PRO A 241 2.24 0.17 2.38
C PRO A 241 1.17 1.00 1.64
N LYS A 242 0.84 2.18 2.17
CA LYS A 242 -0.16 3.09 1.60
C LYS A 242 0.22 3.55 0.20
N THR A 243 1.48 3.94 0.02
CA THR A 243 1.99 4.40 -1.28
C THR A 243 1.85 3.34 -2.36
N HIS A 244 2.15 2.07 -2.06
CA HIS A 244 1.97 0.97 -3.00
C HIS A 244 0.49 0.79 -3.34
N SER A 245 -0.37 0.78 -2.33
CA SER A 245 -1.82 0.62 -2.52
C SER A 245 -2.42 1.72 -3.39
N LEU A 246 -2.06 2.98 -3.13
CA LEU A 246 -2.52 4.13 -3.92
C LEU A 246 -2.03 4.06 -5.37
N SER A 247 -0.76 3.74 -5.59
CA SER A 247 -0.19 3.65 -6.95
C SER A 247 -0.90 2.60 -7.79
N TYR A 248 -1.18 1.44 -7.23
CA TYR A 248 -1.89 0.36 -7.92
C TYR A 248 -3.36 0.70 -8.16
N SER A 249 -3.99 1.41 -7.23
CA SER A 249 -5.37 1.88 -7.38
C SER A 249 -5.51 2.95 -8.47
N ILE A 250 -4.52 3.82 -8.63
CA ILE A 250 -4.48 4.79 -9.73
C ILE A 250 -4.36 4.08 -11.08
N ILE A 251 -3.51 3.07 -11.20
CA ILE A 251 -3.39 2.27 -12.44
C ILE A 251 -4.72 1.54 -12.74
N ALA A 252 -5.35 0.97 -11.72
CA ALA A 252 -6.66 0.32 -11.86
C ALA A 252 -7.73 1.32 -12.33
N TYR A 253 -7.72 2.53 -11.78
CA TYR A 253 -8.61 3.60 -12.17
C TYR A 253 -8.40 4.03 -13.63
N TRP A 254 -7.16 4.15 -14.10
CA TRP A 254 -6.86 4.44 -15.50
C TRP A 254 -7.38 3.33 -16.42
N CYS A 255 -7.22 2.07 -16.07
CA CYS A 255 -7.82 0.95 -16.81
C CYS A 255 -9.34 1.10 -16.90
N ALA A 256 -9.99 1.38 -15.78
CA ALA A 256 -11.43 1.56 -15.70
C ALA A 256 -11.90 2.79 -16.51
N TYR A 257 -11.15 3.89 -16.47
CA TYR A 257 -11.44 5.10 -17.24
C TYR A 257 -11.48 4.79 -18.74
N TYR A 258 -10.44 4.13 -19.27
CA TYR A 258 -10.41 3.77 -20.69
C TYR A 258 -11.48 2.74 -21.04
N LYS A 259 -11.78 1.82 -20.15
CA LYS A 259 -12.86 0.85 -20.36
C LYS A 259 -14.23 1.52 -20.44
N VAL A 260 -14.49 2.55 -19.64
CA VAL A 260 -15.75 3.31 -19.64
C VAL A 260 -15.86 4.22 -20.86
N HIS A 261 -14.81 4.97 -21.17
CA HIS A 261 -14.89 6.06 -22.16
C HIS A 261 -14.41 5.66 -23.56
N PHE A 262 -13.60 4.59 -23.67
CA PHE A 262 -12.96 4.15 -24.91
C PHE A 262 -13.02 2.63 -25.07
N ARG A 263 -14.18 2.04 -24.83
CA ARG A 263 -14.40 0.59 -24.75
C ARG A 263 -13.76 -0.19 -25.90
N THR A 264 -14.00 0.22 -27.14
CA THR A 264 -13.46 -0.48 -28.32
C THR A 264 -11.93 -0.51 -28.34
N HIS A 265 -11.28 0.61 -27.99
CA HIS A 265 -9.82 0.69 -27.92
C HIS A 265 -9.26 -0.12 -26.76
N PHE A 266 -9.96 -0.10 -25.62
CA PHE A 266 -9.61 -0.89 -24.45
C PHE A 266 -9.65 -2.39 -24.78
N ASP A 267 -10.77 -2.88 -25.30
CA ASP A 267 -10.94 -4.30 -25.63
C ASP A 267 -9.89 -4.75 -26.65
N LYS A 268 -9.58 -3.95 -27.67
CA LYS A 268 -8.53 -4.23 -28.66
C LYS A 268 -7.15 -4.33 -28.01
N ALA A 269 -6.78 -3.39 -27.12
CA ALA A 269 -5.48 -3.37 -26.46
C ALA A 269 -5.31 -4.55 -25.48
N PHE A 270 -6.39 -5.04 -24.89
CA PHE A 270 -6.36 -6.15 -23.94
C PHE A 270 -6.59 -7.53 -24.56
N SER A 271 -7.09 -7.59 -25.80
CA SER A 271 -7.26 -8.85 -26.57
C SER A 271 -6.00 -9.28 -27.32
N SER A 272 -5.05 -8.37 -27.58
CA SER A 272 -3.81 -8.67 -28.29
C SER A 272 -2.84 -9.47 -27.40
N ASN A 273 -2.50 -10.70 -27.80
CA ASN A 273 -1.56 -11.57 -27.12
C ASN A 273 -0.07 -11.16 -27.28
N ASN A 274 0.24 -10.04 -27.90
CA ASN A 274 1.58 -9.66 -28.35
C ASN A 274 2.19 -8.50 -27.52
N ILE A 275 2.08 -8.57 -26.17
CA ILE A 275 2.80 -7.63 -25.29
C ILE A 275 3.34 -8.38 -24.07
#